data_315e9d9dc8ff21acd41e543c7db586b9
#
_entry.id   315e9d9dc8ff21acd41e543c7db586b9
#
_cell.length_a   1.000
_cell.length_b   1.000
_cell.length_c   1.000
_cell.angle_alpha   90.00
_cell.angle_beta   90.00
_cell.angle_gamma   90.00
#
_symmetry.space_group_name_H-M   'P 1'
#
loop_
_entity.id
_entity.type
_entity.pdbx_description
1 polymer ?
#
loop_
_entity_poly.entity_id
_entity_poly.type
_entity_poly.pdbx_seq_one_letter_code
_entity_poly.pdbx_strand_id
1 'polypeptide(L)'
;MSKEWGILYHHGGRLRKDKGWSEKESDNPPDKFWEGEIDNKLPNGFGTYTHRNGSNYVGQYVDGLREGKGTWTLFDGKKFVGIWKDNRRWNGKSFDEEGKGVGEYVDGEEELYIFNKQGHRLKS
;
A
#
# COMPACT_ATOMS: atom_id res chain seq x y z
N MET A 1 5.78 5.75 -24.34
CA MET A 1 4.35 5.50 -24.44
C MET A 1 3.62 6.03 -23.23
N SER A 2 2.47 6.60 -23.44
CA SER A 2 1.67 7.10 -22.31
C SER A 2 1.06 5.92 -21.56
N LYS A 3 1.00 6.06 -20.25
CA LYS A 3 0.30 5.13 -19.39
C LYS A 3 -1.20 5.33 -19.56
N GLU A 4 -1.95 4.26 -19.44
CA GLU A 4 -3.40 4.31 -19.47
C GLU A 4 -3.92 4.26 -18.05
N TRP A 5 -5.07 4.89 -17.82
CA TRP A 5 -5.79 4.78 -16.56
C TRP A 5 -6.83 3.67 -16.68
N GLY A 6 -6.84 2.75 -15.75
CA GLY A 6 -7.80 1.66 -15.80
C GLY A 6 -7.89 0.89 -14.49
N ILE A 7 -8.55 -0.26 -14.58
CA ILE A 7 -8.75 -1.13 -13.43
C ILE A 7 -8.10 -2.48 -13.71
N LEU A 8 -7.33 -2.97 -12.72
CA LEU A 8 -6.77 -4.30 -12.74
C LEU A 8 -7.20 -5.04 -11.48
N TYR A 9 -7.60 -6.28 -11.64
CA TYR A 9 -8.01 -7.15 -10.53
C TYR A 9 -6.84 -8.01 -10.10
N HIS A 10 -6.66 -8.16 -8.79
CA HIS A 10 -5.55 -8.94 -8.24
C HIS A 10 -6.07 -10.24 -7.67
N HIS A 11 -5.65 -11.34 -8.25
CA HIS A 11 -6.14 -12.68 -7.93
C HIS A 11 -5.14 -13.51 -7.11
N GLY A 12 -4.03 -12.91 -6.72
CA GLY A 12 -2.95 -13.64 -6.05
C GLY A 12 -2.16 -14.51 -7.04
N GLY A 13 -1.29 -15.35 -6.52
CA GLY A 13 -0.56 -16.30 -7.36
C GLY A 13 0.78 -15.80 -7.88
N ARG A 14 1.81 -15.95 -7.05
CA ARG A 14 3.18 -15.56 -7.40
C ARG A 14 3.70 -16.17 -8.70
N LEU A 15 3.16 -17.34 -9.08
CA LEU A 15 3.66 -18.09 -10.22
C LEU A 15 2.94 -17.75 -11.51
N ARG A 16 1.95 -16.88 -11.49
CA ARG A 16 1.25 -16.47 -12.71
C ARG A 16 2.09 -15.51 -13.52
N LYS A 17 1.98 -15.60 -14.85
CA LYS A 17 2.68 -14.69 -15.76
C LYS A 17 2.29 -13.22 -15.53
N ASP A 18 1.03 -13.00 -15.19
CA ASP A 18 0.51 -11.65 -14.92
C ASP A 18 0.77 -11.21 -13.49
N LYS A 19 1.53 -11.96 -12.72
CA LYS A 19 1.81 -11.70 -11.30
C LYS A 19 0.54 -11.57 -10.47
N GLY A 20 -0.54 -12.19 -10.92
CA GLY A 20 -1.85 -12.10 -10.27
C GLY A 20 -2.73 -10.96 -10.76
N TRP A 21 -2.26 -10.11 -11.67
CA TRP A 21 -3.03 -8.98 -12.19
C TRP A 21 -3.76 -9.35 -13.47
N SER A 22 -5.02 -8.94 -13.58
CA SER A 22 -5.86 -9.25 -14.74
C SER A 22 -6.88 -8.13 -14.99
N GLU A 23 -7.14 -7.84 -16.26
CA GLU A 23 -8.20 -6.93 -16.65
C GLU A 23 -9.58 -7.54 -16.49
N LYS A 24 -9.65 -8.85 -16.31
CA LYS A 24 -10.91 -9.57 -16.19
C LYS A 24 -11.32 -9.71 -14.73
N GLU A 25 -12.54 -9.32 -14.44
CA GLU A 25 -13.18 -9.63 -13.17
C GLU A 25 -13.45 -11.13 -13.12
N SER A 26 -13.17 -11.76 -11.99
CA SER A 26 -13.49 -13.17 -11.81
C SER A 26 -14.99 -13.35 -11.52
N ASP A 27 -15.48 -14.58 -11.64
CA ASP A 27 -16.88 -14.90 -11.32
C ASP A 27 -17.23 -14.60 -9.86
N ASN A 28 -16.23 -14.62 -8.99
CA ASN A 28 -16.37 -14.16 -7.62
C ASN A 28 -15.85 -12.73 -7.52
N PRO A 29 -16.43 -11.87 -6.66
CA PRO A 29 -15.91 -10.53 -6.48
C PRO A 29 -14.42 -10.59 -6.19
N PRO A 30 -13.61 -9.76 -6.84
CA PRO A 30 -12.17 -9.77 -6.58
C PRO A 30 -11.91 -9.30 -5.15
N ASP A 31 -10.99 -9.97 -4.48
CA ASP A 31 -10.58 -9.56 -3.13
C ASP A 31 -9.85 -8.22 -3.15
N LYS A 32 -9.23 -7.91 -4.28
CA LYS A 32 -8.35 -6.77 -4.41
C LYS A 32 -8.39 -6.23 -5.83
N PHE A 33 -8.33 -4.93 -5.97
CA PHE A 33 -8.21 -4.32 -7.29
C PHE A 33 -7.42 -3.01 -7.23
N TRP A 34 -6.81 -2.69 -8.36
CA TRP A 34 -6.11 -1.43 -8.61
C TRP A 34 -6.93 -0.55 -9.54
N GLU A 35 -7.04 0.72 -9.21
CA GLU A 35 -7.55 1.72 -10.13
C GLU A 35 -6.52 2.84 -10.24
N GLY A 36 -5.95 3.01 -11.42
CA GLY A 36 -4.89 3.99 -11.60
C GLY A 36 -4.16 3.79 -12.92
N GLU A 37 -2.95 4.29 -12.97
CA GLU A 37 -2.11 4.19 -14.15
C GLU A 37 -1.64 2.76 -14.36
N ILE A 38 -1.72 2.31 -15.61
CA ILE A 38 -1.37 0.95 -16.01
C ILE A 38 -0.38 1.01 -17.17
N ASP A 39 0.63 0.19 -17.11
CA ASP A 39 1.57 -0.02 -18.21
C ASP A 39 1.94 -1.49 -18.24
N ASN A 40 1.96 -2.05 -19.43
CA ASN A 40 2.32 -3.46 -19.64
C ASN A 40 1.46 -4.41 -18.79
N LYS A 41 0.15 -4.09 -18.67
CA LYS A 41 -0.85 -4.89 -17.92
C LYS A 41 -0.55 -5.01 -16.42
N LEU A 42 0.23 -4.09 -15.87
CA LEU A 42 0.56 -4.03 -14.45
C LEU A 42 0.30 -2.61 -13.93
N PRO A 43 -0.01 -2.47 -12.64
CA PRO A 43 -0.01 -1.14 -12.02
C PRO A 43 1.36 -0.49 -12.19
N ASN A 44 1.37 0.71 -12.75
CA ASN A 44 2.59 1.48 -13.00
C ASN A 44 2.25 2.95 -12.95
N GLY A 45 2.70 3.61 -11.90
CA GLY A 45 2.40 5.01 -11.66
C GLY A 45 1.50 5.19 -10.48
N PHE A 46 0.63 6.18 -10.52
CA PHE A 46 -0.20 6.57 -9.39
C PHE A 46 -1.59 5.95 -9.45
N GLY A 47 -2.11 5.55 -8.30
CA GLY A 47 -3.46 5.01 -8.22
C GLY A 47 -3.83 4.53 -6.83
N THR A 48 -4.93 3.77 -6.77
CA THR A 48 -5.47 3.24 -5.52
C THR A 48 -5.63 1.72 -5.63
N TYR A 49 -5.08 1.01 -4.66
CA TYR A 49 -5.24 -0.43 -4.51
C TYR A 49 -6.18 -0.69 -3.34
N THR A 50 -7.26 -1.41 -3.58
CA THR A 50 -8.31 -1.63 -2.58
C THR A 50 -8.45 -3.12 -2.26
N HIS A 51 -8.51 -3.44 -0.96
CA HIS A 51 -8.82 -4.77 -0.46
C HIS A 51 -10.30 -4.89 -0.15
N ARG A 52 -10.82 -6.12 -0.18
CA ARG A 52 -12.20 -6.42 0.19
C ARG A 52 -12.54 -5.94 1.61
N ASN A 53 -11.59 -6.02 2.54
CA ASN A 53 -11.83 -5.62 3.93
C ASN A 53 -11.88 -4.12 4.16
N GLY A 54 -11.70 -3.32 3.10
CA GLY A 54 -11.69 -1.86 3.20
C GLY A 54 -10.32 -1.23 3.36
N SER A 55 -9.27 -2.05 3.55
CA SER A 55 -7.91 -1.51 3.55
C SER A 55 -7.54 -1.04 2.15
N ASN A 56 -6.76 0.05 2.07
CA ASN A 56 -6.37 0.57 0.76
C ASN A 56 -4.97 1.17 0.79
N TYR A 57 -4.38 1.22 -0.39
CA TYR A 57 -3.12 1.91 -0.63
C TYR A 57 -3.35 2.98 -1.70
N VAL A 58 -2.94 4.20 -1.41
CA VAL A 58 -2.98 5.30 -2.39
C VAL A 58 -1.54 5.75 -2.61
N GLY A 59 -1.04 5.59 -3.83
CA GLY A 59 0.34 5.97 -4.11
C GLY A 59 0.88 5.40 -5.39
N GLN A 60 2.20 5.25 -5.42
CA GLN A 60 2.92 4.86 -6.62
C GLN A 60 3.22 3.38 -6.65
N TYR A 61 3.11 2.81 -7.85
CA TYR A 61 3.47 1.43 -8.16
C TYR A 61 4.47 1.42 -9.31
N VAL A 62 5.35 0.43 -9.30
CA VAL A 62 6.23 0.13 -10.42
C VAL A 62 6.14 -1.37 -10.66
N ASP A 63 5.74 -1.74 -11.88
CA ASP A 63 5.61 -3.15 -12.31
C ASP A 63 4.86 -4.02 -11.30
N GLY A 64 3.75 -3.50 -10.80
CA GLY A 64 2.88 -4.24 -9.89
C GLY A 64 3.28 -4.21 -8.42
N LEU A 65 4.33 -3.47 -8.06
CA LEU A 65 4.82 -3.37 -6.68
C LEU A 65 4.72 -1.94 -6.16
N ARG A 66 4.41 -1.80 -4.88
CA ARG A 66 4.43 -0.49 -4.24
C ARG A 66 5.85 0.04 -4.21
N GLU A 67 6.03 1.25 -4.72
CA GLU A 67 7.34 1.86 -4.89
C GLU A 67 7.20 3.37 -4.84
N GLY A 68 8.04 4.05 -4.06
CA GLY A 68 7.94 5.51 -3.93
C GLY A 68 6.90 5.92 -2.90
N LYS A 69 6.34 7.10 -3.06
CA LYS A 69 5.39 7.65 -2.08
C LYS A 69 4.07 6.93 -2.08
N GLY A 70 3.57 6.60 -0.88
CA GLY A 70 2.26 6.00 -0.76
C GLY A 70 1.76 5.96 0.68
N THR A 71 0.43 5.90 0.81
CA THR A 71 -0.27 5.81 2.08
C THR A 71 -1.05 4.51 2.14
N TRP A 72 -0.77 3.70 3.14
CA TRP A 72 -1.51 2.48 3.43
C TRP A 72 -2.46 2.76 4.58
N THR A 73 -3.75 2.52 4.36
CA THR A 73 -4.77 2.67 5.40
C THR A 73 -5.40 1.30 5.65
N LEU A 74 -5.32 0.84 6.90
CA LEU A 74 -5.94 -0.40 7.31
C LEU A 74 -7.43 -0.19 7.54
N PHE A 75 -8.19 -1.28 7.48
CA PHE A 75 -9.64 -1.25 7.64
C PHE A 75 -10.08 -0.63 8.99
N ASP A 76 -9.21 -0.67 10.00
CA ASP A 76 -9.49 -0.10 11.33
C ASP A 76 -9.07 1.37 11.45
N GLY A 77 -8.52 1.95 10.40
CA GLY A 77 -8.12 3.36 10.38
C GLY A 77 -6.66 3.63 10.66
N LYS A 78 -5.89 2.61 11.04
CA LYS A 78 -4.44 2.79 11.20
C LYS A 78 -3.80 3.07 9.85
N LYS A 79 -2.73 3.86 9.84
CA LYS A 79 -2.08 4.29 8.59
C LYS A 79 -0.57 4.18 8.65
N PHE A 80 0.02 3.96 7.49
CA PHE A 80 1.43 4.21 7.26
C PHE A 80 1.55 5.20 6.10
N VAL A 81 2.31 6.27 6.30
CA VAL A 81 2.56 7.30 5.28
C VAL A 81 4.06 7.41 5.04
N GLY A 82 4.48 7.20 3.82
CA GLY A 82 5.91 7.34 3.54
C GLY A 82 6.34 6.78 2.20
N ILE A 83 7.57 6.30 2.19
CA ILE A 83 8.24 5.77 1.01
C ILE A 83 8.23 4.24 1.08
N TRP A 84 7.89 3.63 -0.05
CA TRP A 84 7.86 2.18 -0.23
C TRP A 84 9.00 1.77 -1.15
N LYS A 85 9.50 0.57 -0.95
CA LYS A 85 10.55 0.00 -1.79
C LYS A 85 10.29 -1.49 -1.96
N ASP A 86 10.15 -1.92 -3.21
CA ASP A 86 9.90 -3.34 -3.53
C ASP A 86 8.77 -3.92 -2.69
N ASN A 87 7.63 -3.20 -2.65
CA ASN A 87 6.41 -3.63 -1.95
C ASN A 87 6.54 -3.62 -0.42
N ARG A 88 7.57 -3.00 0.12
CA ARG A 88 7.83 -2.95 1.56
C ARG A 88 7.84 -1.51 2.05
N ARG A 89 7.39 -1.30 3.28
CA ARG A 89 7.54 -0.01 3.96
C ARG A 89 9.02 0.27 4.15
N TRP A 90 9.47 1.43 3.73
CA TRP A 90 10.90 1.74 3.75
C TRP A 90 11.23 2.89 4.69
N ASN A 91 10.67 4.07 4.45
CA ASN A 91 10.86 5.23 5.30
C ASN A 91 9.52 5.93 5.47
N GLY A 92 9.14 6.22 6.71
CA GLY A 92 7.88 6.92 6.95
C GLY A 92 7.39 6.75 8.36
N LYS A 93 6.14 7.12 8.60
CA LYS A 93 5.53 7.12 9.93
C LYS A 93 4.26 6.32 9.97
N SER A 94 4.06 5.65 11.10
CA SER A 94 2.83 4.91 11.39
C SER A 94 1.96 5.68 12.37
N PHE A 95 0.65 5.60 12.16
CA PHE A 95 -0.34 6.31 12.95
C PHE A 95 -1.41 5.34 13.42
N ASP A 96 -1.96 5.60 14.61
CA ASP A 96 -3.11 4.85 15.09
C ASP A 96 -4.41 5.36 14.46
N GLU A 97 -5.53 4.78 14.83
CA GLU A 97 -6.85 5.10 14.27
C GLU A 97 -7.32 6.52 14.62
N GLU A 98 -6.69 7.15 15.60
CA GLU A 98 -6.99 8.54 15.99
C GLU A 98 -6.04 9.54 15.32
N GLY A 99 -5.10 9.05 14.52
CA GLY A 99 -4.14 9.88 13.82
C GLY A 99 -2.89 10.21 14.63
N LYS A 100 -2.70 9.55 15.78
CA LYS A 100 -1.51 9.75 16.61
C LYS A 100 -0.34 8.95 16.06
N GLY A 101 0.83 9.57 15.93
CA GLY A 101 2.04 8.87 15.49
C GLY A 101 2.48 7.86 16.55
N VAL A 102 2.66 6.61 16.13
CA VAL A 102 3.01 5.49 17.03
C VAL A 102 4.31 4.80 16.67
N GLY A 103 4.89 5.12 15.52
CA GLY A 103 6.14 4.52 15.11
C GLY A 103 6.65 5.09 13.80
N GLU A 104 7.80 4.58 13.38
CA GLU A 104 8.39 4.97 12.11
C GLU A 104 9.16 3.82 11.50
N TYR A 105 9.40 3.91 10.20
CA TYR A 105 10.30 3.02 9.47
C TYR A 105 11.51 3.82 9.00
N VAL A 106 12.68 3.26 9.20
CA VAL A 106 13.95 3.81 8.71
C VAL A 106 14.66 2.68 7.98
N ASP A 107 14.86 2.84 6.68
CA ASP A 107 15.51 1.86 5.81
C ASP A 107 14.93 0.45 5.97
N GLY A 108 13.61 0.38 6.10
CA GLY A 108 12.89 -0.88 6.18
C GLY A 108 12.75 -1.44 7.59
N GLU A 109 13.33 -0.81 8.58
CA GLU A 109 13.24 -1.26 9.97
C GLU A 109 12.22 -0.44 10.74
N GLU A 110 11.32 -1.15 11.43
CA GLU A 110 10.29 -0.52 12.24
C GLU A 110 10.79 -0.18 13.63
N GLU A 111 10.48 1.03 14.08
CA GLU A 111 10.72 1.47 15.44
C GLU A 111 9.41 1.99 16.01
N LEU A 112 8.91 1.32 17.05
CA LEU A 112 7.69 1.75 17.74
C LEU A 112 8.02 2.80 18.79
N TYR A 113 7.16 3.82 18.89
CA TYR A 113 7.34 4.86 19.89
C TYR A 113 6.89 4.37 21.27
N ILE A 114 7.62 4.80 22.32
CA ILE A 114 7.30 4.51 23.69
C ILE A 114 6.78 5.81 24.34
N PHE A 115 5.67 5.71 25.06
CA PHE A 115 5.03 6.86 25.71
C PHE A 115 5.01 6.67 27.22
N ASN A 116 5.14 7.77 27.96
CA ASN A 116 4.96 7.73 29.40
C ASN A 116 3.47 7.75 29.77
N LYS A 117 3.15 7.71 31.07
CA LYS A 117 1.76 7.69 31.55
C LYS A 117 0.95 8.90 31.14
N GLN A 118 1.60 10.02 30.88
CA GLN A 118 0.95 11.27 30.46
C GLN A 118 0.77 11.32 28.94
N GLY A 119 1.22 10.30 28.20
CA GLY A 119 1.12 10.28 26.76
C GLY A 119 2.24 10.99 26.02
N HIS A 120 3.32 11.37 26.73
CA HIS A 120 4.46 11.98 26.08
C HIS A 120 5.41 10.92 25.55
N ARG A 121 5.88 11.12 24.31
CA ARG A 121 6.81 10.19 23.68
C ARG A 121 8.16 10.22 24.38
N LEU A 122 8.67 9.04 24.69
CA LEU A 122 10.01 8.90 25.24
C LEU A 122 11.00 8.66 24.10
N LYS A 123 12.20 9.19 24.26
CA LYS A 123 13.28 8.91 23.31
C LYS A 123 13.76 7.47 23.52
N SER A 124 13.93 6.79 22.40
CA SER A 124 14.52 5.45 22.42
C SER A 124 16.03 5.54 22.60
#